data_fd0282ee12c74cc51629930e0bc016b3
#
_entry.id   fd0282ee12c74cc51629930e0bc016b3
#
_cell.length_a   1.000
_cell.length_b   1.000
_cell.length_c   1.000
_cell.angle_alpha   90.00
_cell.angle_beta   90.00
_cell.angle_gamma   90.00
#
_symmetry.space_group_name_H-M   'P 1'
#
loop_
_entity.id
_entity.type
_entity.pdbx_description
1 polymer ?
#
loop_
_entity_poly.entity_id
_entity_poly.type
_entity_poly.pdbx_seq_one_letter_code
_entity_poly.pdbx_strand_id
1 'polypeptide(L)'
;MTIEEKFFQRKRFVPDRMTAFGFERTDGGYIYLSDFMGGDFSAEIFVGDGGDIRGKVVDKMNDEEYVRFRADDACGAFVSSVRAAYEELLALIGENCCHDVLFASEQAN
;
A
#
# COMPACT_ATOMS: atom_id res chain seq x y z
N MET A 1 -6.07 13.25 0.32
CA MET A 1 -6.16 11.80 0.24
C MET A 1 -4.84 11.26 -0.27
N THR A 2 -4.24 10.32 0.44
CA THR A 2 -2.96 9.71 0.05
C THR A 2 -3.15 8.76 -1.14
N ILE A 3 -2.04 8.35 -1.76
CA ILE A 3 -2.07 7.35 -2.82
C ILE A 3 -2.70 6.06 -2.30
N GLU A 4 -2.30 5.65 -1.10
CA GLU A 4 -2.83 4.44 -0.47
C GLU A 4 -4.34 4.54 -0.26
N GLU A 5 -4.82 5.65 0.25
CA GLU A 5 -6.24 5.85 0.47
C GLU A 5 -7.03 5.80 -0.84
N LYS A 6 -6.48 6.37 -1.90
CA LYS A 6 -7.12 6.34 -3.23
C LYS A 6 -7.21 4.91 -3.76
N PHE A 7 -6.15 4.13 -3.60
CA PHE A 7 -6.10 2.76 -4.09
C PHE A 7 -7.11 1.86 -3.41
N PHE A 8 -7.35 2.07 -2.11
CA PHE A 8 -8.19 1.17 -1.32
C PHE A 8 -9.55 1.78 -0.98
N GLN A 9 -9.95 2.80 -1.67
CA GLN A 9 -11.14 3.60 -1.39
C GLN A 9 -12.43 2.79 -1.36
N ARG A 10 -12.54 1.77 -2.21
CA ARG A 10 -13.72 0.91 -2.28
C ARG A 10 -13.35 -0.55 -2.05
N LYS A 11 -12.40 -0.76 -1.19
CA LYS A 11 -11.92 -2.10 -0.89
C LYS A 11 -12.02 -2.36 0.60
N ARG A 12 -12.28 -3.61 0.92
CA ARG A 12 -12.32 -4.07 2.31
C ARG A 12 -11.28 -5.16 2.49
N PHE A 13 -10.42 -4.97 3.46
CA PHE A 13 -9.38 -5.96 3.77
C PHE A 13 -9.97 -7.18 4.43
N VAL A 14 -9.48 -8.35 4.04
CA VAL A 14 -9.91 -9.64 4.59
C VAL A 14 -8.74 -10.22 5.37
N PRO A 15 -8.82 -10.33 6.70
CA PRO A 15 -7.68 -10.73 7.53
C PRO A 15 -7.02 -12.04 7.12
N ASP A 16 -7.78 -13.06 6.79
CA ASP A 16 -7.20 -14.34 6.38
C ASP A 16 -6.40 -14.21 5.09
N ARG A 17 -6.86 -13.39 4.16
CA ARG A 17 -6.14 -13.14 2.90
C ARG A 17 -4.90 -12.32 3.14
N MET A 18 -4.97 -11.36 4.06
CA MET A 18 -3.80 -10.54 4.41
C MET A 18 -2.70 -11.42 4.97
N THR A 19 -3.04 -12.29 5.91
CA THR A 19 -2.07 -13.21 6.51
C THR A 19 -1.47 -14.14 5.45
N ALA A 20 -2.30 -14.67 4.57
CA ALA A 20 -1.82 -15.54 3.49
C ALA A 20 -0.89 -14.81 2.53
N PHE A 21 -1.12 -13.53 2.30
CA PHE A 21 -0.28 -12.72 1.41
C PHE A 21 1.08 -12.39 2.04
N GLY A 22 1.16 -12.32 3.37
CA GLY A 22 2.39 -12.03 4.07
C GLY A 22 2.31 -10.89 5.09
N PHE A 23 1.12 -10.36 5.33
CA PHE A 23 0.93 -9.40 6.40
C PHE A 23 1.08 -10.10 7.74
N GLU A 24 1.69 -9.41 8.69
CA GLU A 24 1.83 -9.88 10.05
C GLU A 24 0.98 -9.05 10.99
N ARG A 25 0.35 -9.72 11.94
CA ARG A 25 -0.43 -9.04 12.96
C ARG A 25 0.51 -8.27 13.88
N THR A 26 0.18 -7.01 14.13
CA THR A 26 0.92 -6.17 15.05
C THR A 26 -0.07 -5.42 15.93
N ASP A 27 0.45 -4.65 16.87
CA ASP A 27 -0.41 -3.89 17.77
C ASP A 27 -1.20 -2.84 16.96
N GLY A 28 -2.52 -2.95 17.01
CA GLY A 28 -3.42 -2.03 16.34
C GLY A 28 -3.67 -2.29 14.88
N GLY A 29 -3.11 -3.34 14.29
CA GLY A 29 -3.34 -3.61 12.87
C GLY A 29 -2.47 -4.70 12.30
N TYR A 30 -2.15 -4.55 11.01
CA TYR A 30 -1.33 -5.49 10.26
C TYR A 30 -0.24 -4.72 9.52
N ILE A 31 0.92 -5.34 9.36
CA ILE A 31 2.04 -4.73 8.64
C ILE A 31 2.57 -5.69 7.57
N TYR A 32 2.95 -5.13 6.43
CA TYR A 32 3.56 -5.86 5.33
C TYR A 32 4.82 -5.14 4.88
N LEU A 33 5.90 -5.87 4.73
CA LEU A 33 7.19 -5.33 4.29
C LEU A 33 7.59 -6.02 3.01
N SER A 34 8.01 -5.24 2.02
CA SER A 34 8.44 -5.79 0.73
C SER A 34 9.51 -4.91 0.11
N ASP A 35 10.58 -5.52 -0.35
CA ASP A 35 11.57 -4.83 -1.16
C ASP A 35 11.07 -4.73 -2.60
N PHE A 36 11.48 -3.71 -3.30
CA PHE A 36 11.16 -3.55 -4.72
C PHE A 36 12.26 -2.77 -5.42
N MET A 37 12.17 -2.60 -6.73
CA MET A 37 13.21 -1.97 -7.54
C MET A 37 14.57 -2.65 -7.36
N GLY A 38 14.59 -3.97 -7.43
CA GLY A 38 15.85 -4.73 -7.31
C GLY A 38 16.44 -4.73 -5.92
N GLY A 39 15.67 -4.39 -4.89
CA GLY A 39 16.12 -4.33 -3.51
C GLY A 39 16.64 -2.97 -3.07
N ASP A 40 16.60 -1.97 -3.95
CA ASP A 40 17.06 -0.62 -3.60
C ASP A 40 16.07 0.14 -2.74
N PHE A 41 14.81 -0.28 -2.77
CA PHE A 41 13.74 0.34 -1.99
C PHE A 41 12.98 -0.72 -1.23
N SER A 42 12.35 -0.31 -0.13
CA SER A 42 11.49 -1.16 0.64
C SER A 42 10.18 -0.42 0.92
N ALA A 43 9.08 -1.14 0.90
CA ALA A 43 7.78 -0.60 1.23
C ALA A 43 7.28 -1.20 2.54
N GLU A 44 6.73 -0.35 3.41
CA GLU A 44 6.05 -0.76 4.62
C GLU A 44 4.58 -0.35 4.47
N ILE A 45 3.69 -1.31 4.53
CA ILE A 45 2.26 -1.06 4.41
C ILE A 45 1.60 -1.42 5.74
N PHE A 46 0.96 -0.44 6.37
CA PHE A 46 0.24 -0.66 7.61
C PHE A 46 -1.26 -0.51 7.38
N VAL A 47 -2.02 -1.49 7.82
CA VAL A 47 -3.49 -1.45 7.78
C VAL A 47 -3.98 -1.54 9.21
N GLY A 48 -4.60 -0.46 9.69
CA GLY A 48 -5.11 -0.40 11.06
C GLY A 48 -6.41 -1.16 11.23
N ASP A 49 -6.71 -1.50 12.46
CA ASP A 49 -7.96 -2.21 12.81
C ASP A 49 -9.20 -1.42 12.43
N GLY A 50 -9.09 -0.10 12.37
CA GLY A 50 -10.18 0.77 11.93
C GLY A 50 -10.32 0.90 10.42
N GLY A 51 -9.49 0.21 9.66
CA GLY A 51 -9.54 0.25 8.21
C GLY A 51 -8.66 1.32 7.57
N ASP A 52 -7.95 2.10 8.37
CA ASP A 52 -7.01 3.08 7.84
C ASP A 52 -5.80 2.38 7.23
N ILE A 53 -5.26 3.00 6.20
CA ILE A 53 -4.10 2.45 5.52
C ILE A 53 -3.03 3.52 5.37
N ARG A 54 -1.79 3.15 5.64
CA ARG A 54 -0.62 4.02 5.50
C ARG A 54 0.50 3.24 4.83
N GLY A 55 1.28 3.95 4.03
CA GLY A 55 2.43 3.36 3.38
C GLY A 55 3.66 4.24 3.55
N LYS A 56 4.81 3.60 3.54
CA LYS A 56 6.09 4.26 3.64
C LYS A 56 7.06 3.58 2.68
N VAL A 57 7.77 4.37 1.89
CA VAL A 57 8.80 3.86 1.00
C VAL A 57 10.16 4.33 1.51
N VAL A 58 11.09 3.42 1.67
CA VAL A 58 12.41 3.69 2.21
C VAL A 58 13.46 3.45 1.12
N ASP A 59 14.33 4.44 0.94
CA ASP A 59 15.54 4.30 0.12
C ASP A 59 16.57 3.59 0.97
N LYS A 60 16.87 2.34 0.65
CA LYS A 60 17.72 1.50 1.47
C LYS A 60 19.19 1.90 1.42
N MET A 61 19.63 2.55 0.34
CA MET A 61 21.00 3.02 0.24
C MET A 61 21.31 4.15 1.21
N ASN A 62 20.35 5.04 1.41
CA ASN A 62 20.51 6.20 2.28
C ASN A 62 19.83 6.03 3.63
N ASP A 63 19.05 4.96 3.79
CA ASP A 63 18.26 4.69 4.99
C ASP A 63 17.33 5.86 5.33
N GLU A 64 16.69 6.39 4.30
CA GLU A 64 15.80 7.54 4.43
C GLU A 64 14.45 7.26 3.77
N GLU A 65 13.40 7.86 4.30
CA GLU A 65 12.09 7.79 3.66
C GLU A 65 12.13 8.53 2.33
N TYR A 66 11.64 7.87 1.27
CA TYR A 66 11.58 8.44 -0.05
C TYR A 66 10.18 8.94 -0.33
N VAL A 67 10.01 10.25 -0.43
CA VAL A 67 8.68 10.87 -0.56
C VAL A 67 8.45 11.58 -1.88
N ARG A 68 9.47 11.72 -2.72
CA ARG A 68 9.38 12.53 -3.94
C ARG A 68 8.30 12.07 -4.89
N PHE A 69 8.05 10.77 -4.95
CA PHE A 69 7.04 10.23 -5.86
C PHE A 69 5.60 10.64 -5.48
N ARG A 70 5.41 11.16 -4.28
CA ARG A 70 4.07 11.52 -3.80
C ARG A 70 3.62 12.89 -4.27
N ALA A 71 4.54 13.73 -4.72
CA ALA A 71 4.22 15.08 -5.17
C ALA A 71 3.49 15.04 -6.50
N ASP A 72 2.47 15.88 -6.66
CA ASP A 72 1.69 15.94 -7.89
C ASP A 72 2.52 16.40 -9.08
N ASP A 73 3.54 17.23 -8.82
CA ASP A 73 4.42 17.75 -9.85
C ASP A 73 5.72 16.94 -10.00
N ALA A 74 5.79 15.78 -9.34
CA ALA A 74 6.97 14.93 -9.44
C ALA A 74 7.13 14.47 -10.89
N CYS A 75 8.34 14.61 -11.42
CA CYS A 75 8.64 14.24 -12.79
C CYS A 75 10.05 13.66 -12.87
N GLY A 76 10.31 13.04 -14.03
CA GLY A 76 11.55 12.35 -14.25
C GLY A 76 11.36 10.85 -14.28
N ALA A 77 12.17 10.17 -15.08
CA ALA A 77 12.04 8.74 -15.31
C ALA A 77 12.19 7.94 -14.02
N PHE A 78 13.14 8.32 -13.17
CA PHE A 78 13.38 7.59 -11.93
C PHE A 78 12.22 7.69 -10.95
N VAL A 79 11.74 8.90 -10.72
CA VAL A 79 10.62 9.15 -9.80
C VAL A 79 9.37 8.42 -10.30
N SER A 80 9.11 8.50 -11.61
CA SER A 80 7.97 7.80 -12.21
C SER A 80 8.06 6.29 -12.07
N SER A 81 9.27 5.75 -12.18
CA SER A 81 9.50 4.31 -12.02
C SER A 81 9.24 3.86 -10.59
N VAL A 82 9.68 4.63 -9.60
CA VAL A 82 9.42 4.31 -8.19
C VAL A 82 7.93 4.35 -7.91
N ARG A 83 7.25 5.37 -8.41
CA ARG A 83 5.80 5.49 -8.23
C ARG A 83 5.05 4.33 -8.86
N ALA A 84 5.41 3.98 -10.09
CA ALA A 84 4.75 2.88 -10.81
C ALA A 84 4.96 1.55 -10.09
N ALA A 85 6.17 1.29 -9.62
CA ALA A 85 6.46 0.06 -8.90
C ALA A 85 5.69 -0.02 -7.59
N TYR A 86 5.59 1.10 -6.88
CA TYR A 86 4.83 1.15 -5.64
C TYR A 86 3.33 0.95 -5.88
N GLU A 87 2.79 1.60 -6.91
CA GLU A 87 1.37 1.44 -7.26
C GLU A 87 1.07 0.01 -7.69
N GLU A 88 2.00 -0.64 -8.37
CA GLU A 88 1.84 -2.05 -8.73
C GLU A 88 1.76 -2.92 -7.48
N LEU A 89 2.57 -2.65 -6.47
CA LEU A 89 2.50 -3.36 -5.20
C LEU A 89 1.14 -3.15 -4.53
N LEU A 90 0.64 -1.91 -4.50
CA LEU A 90 -0.66 -1.62 -3.93
C LEU A 90 -1.77 -2.36 -4.67
N ALA A 91 -1.67 -2.46 -6.01
CA ALA A 91 -2.63 -3.19 -6.81
C ALA A 91 -2.63 -4.68 -6.46
N LEU A 92 -1.44 -5.26 -6.30
CA LEU A 92 -1.33 -6.67 -5.90
C LEU A 92 -1.96 -6.92 -4.54
N ILE A 93 -1.73 -6.03 -3.59
CA ILE A 93 -2.35 -6.12 -2.26
C ILE A 93 -3.87 -6.06 -2.40
N GLY A 94 -4.37 -5.13 -3.19
CA GLY A 94 -5.81 -4.99 -3.40
C GLY A 94 -6.44 -6.23 -4.00
N GLU A 95 -5.76 -6.87 -4.96
CA GLU A 95 -6.27 -8.08 -5.61
C GLU A 95 -6.25 -9.28 -4.68
N ASN A 96 -5.24 -9.39 -3.84
CA ASN A 96 -5.02 -10.60 -3.03
C ASN A 96 -5.57 -10.50 -1.62
N CYS A 97 -5.66 -9.31 -1.05
CA CYS A 97 -6.00 -9.12 0.36
C CYS A 97 -7.37 -8.51 0.59
N CYS A 98 -8.04 -8.04 -0.45
CA CYS A 98 -9.27 -7.28 -0.34
C CYS A 98 -10.37 -7.86 -1.20
N HIS A 99 -11.61 -7.47 -0.88
CA HIS A 99 -12.70 -7.55 -1.84
C HIS A 99 -13.26 -6.16 -2.07
N ASP A 100 -13.90 -5.97 -3.21
CA ASP A 100 -14.45 -4.67 -3.58
C ASP A 100 -15.78 -4.41 -2.90
N VAL A 101 -15.97 -3.16 -2.46
CA VAL A 101 -17.28 -2.67 -2.05
C VAL A 101 -17.81 -1.88 -3.24
N LEU A 102 -18.71 -2.49 -4.00
CA LEU A 102 -19.07 -1.98 -5.30
C LEU A 102 -19.96 -0.75 -5.27
N PHE A 103 -20.92 -0.71 -4.33
CA PHE A 103 -21.82 0.44 -4.25
C PHE A 103 -22.52 0.48 -2.89
N ALA A 104 -23.16 1.60 -2.62
CA ALA A 104 -23.73 1.89 -1.30
C ALA A 104 -24.80 0.88 -0.86
N SER A 105 -25.55 0.30 -1.79
CA SER A 105 -26.58 -0.66 -1.46
C SER A 105 -26.03 -1.92 -0.79
N GLU A 106 -24.80 -2.29 -1.08
CA GLU A 106 -24.16 -3.42 -0.39
C GLU A 106 -23.94 -3.11 1.08
N GLN A 107 -23.62 -1.85 1.37
CA GLN A 107 -23.34 -1.42 2.73
C GLN A 107 -24.63 -1.25 3.54
N ALA A 108 -25.70 -0.92 2.88
CA ALA A 108 -27.00 -0.71 3.52
C ALA A 108 -27.65 -2.03 3.94
N ASN A 109 -27.25 -3.09 3.30
CA ASN A 109 -27.74 -4.42 3.62
C ASN A 109 -26.97 -5.00 4.81
#